data_95398e356c8f308a3ac1560f56e0aa13
#
_entry.id   95398e356c8f308a3ac1560f56e0aa13
#
_cell.length_a   1.000
_cell.length_b   1.000
_cell.length_c   1.000
_cell.angle_alpha   90.00
_cell.angle_beta   90.00
_cell.angle_gamma   90.00
#
_symmetry.space_group_name_H-M   'P 1'
#
loop_
_entity.id
_entity.type
_entity.pdbx_description
1 polymer ?
#
loop_
_entity_poly.entity_id
_entity_poly.type
_entity_poly.pdbx_seq_one_letter_code
_entity_poly.pdbx_strand_id
1 'polypeptide(L)'
;MAKRIEKVQDFLKNQKLDALLIQSKTMKKWMSTMLGSGCKVLITQQHGYLILDGRYITEAKEIEFDLEIRLHNPHTTGKSYLYAVENILKEEHCQSLGVEASEVLVKDYQKLQTLDVDIHLFDEEITNLRIVKDDSEIVAMQKTISLTDDVYAKVLQHIRIGMAEYEISALVQY
;
A
#
# COMPACT_ATOMS: atom_id res chain seq x y z
N MET A 1 -4.02 -2.93 12.16
CA MET A 1 -3.23 -3.50 11.03
C MET A 1 -3.43 -5.00 10.93
N ALA A 2 -3.33 -5.79 11.99
CA ALA A 2 -3.50 -7.25 11.98
C ALA A 2 -4.69 -7.76 11.14
N LYS A 3 -5.90 -7.26 11.39
CA LYS A 3 -7.10 -7.66 10.59
C LYS A 3 -6.96 -7.45 9.07
N ARG A 4 -6.15 -6.49 8.62
CA ARG A 4 -5.94 -6.24 7.19
C ARG A 4 -4.91 -7.20 6.60
N ILE A 5 -3.91 -7.58 7.38
CA ILE A 5 -2.97 -8.66 7.03
C ILE A 5 -3.74 -9.97 6.91
N GLU A 6 -4.59 -10.30 7.89
CA GLU A 6 -5.45 -11.49 7.87
C GLU A 6 -6.34 -11.54 6.61
N LYS A 7 -6.96 -10.41 6.22
CA LYS A 7 -7.75 -10.35 4.95
C LYS A 7 -6.91 -10.69 3.72
N VAL A 8 -5.65 -10.22 3.66
CA VAL A 8 -4.74 -10.55 2.56
C VAL A 8 -4.34 -12.02 2.61
N GLN A 9 -4.06 -12.54 3.80
CA GLN A 9 -3.72 -13.96 3.99
C GLN A 9 -4.87 -14.89 3.63
N ASP A 10 -6.11 -14.52 3.94
CA ASP A 10 -7.30 -15.27 3.54
C ASP A 10 -7.48 -15.22 2.00
N PHE A 11 -7.22 -14.07 1.37
CA PHE A 11 -7.17 -13.97 -0.08
C PHE A 11 -6.12 -14.92 -0.68
N LEU A 12 -4.91 -14.94 -0.14
CA LEU A 12 -3.85 -15.86 -0.59
C LEU A 12 -4.30 -17.32 -0.53
N LYS A 13 -4.88 -17.74 0.59
CA LYS A 13 -5.40 -19.12 0.76
C LYS A 13 -6.48 -19.44 -0.27
N ASN A 14 -7.45 -18.50 -0.48
CA ASN A 14 -8.54 -18.68 -1.43
C ASN A 14 -8.04 -18.79 -2.88
N GLN A 15 -7.01 -18.03 -3.23
CA GLN A 15 -6.39 -18.05 -4.56
C GLN A 15 -5.33 -19.14 -4.71
N LYS A 16 -5.01 -19.89 -3.63
CA LYS A 16 -3.92 -20.89 -3.57
C LYS A 16 -2.57 -20.27 -3.93
N LEU A 17 -2.31 -19.09 -3.43
CA LEU A 17 -1.06 -18.34 -3.59
C LEU A 17 -0.26 -18.38 -2.29
N ASP A 18 1.07 -18.39 -2.42
CA ASP A 18 1.95 -18.36 -1.25
C ASP A 18 2.26 -16.94 -0.79
N ALA A 19 2.36 -15.98 -1.71
CA ALA A 19 2.68 -14.60 -1.39
C ALA A 19 1.97 -13.59 -2.30
N LEU A 20 1.84 -12.33 -1.82
CA LEU A 20 1.36 -11.16 -2.56
C LEU A 20 2.30 -9.99 -2.36
N LEU A 21 2.82 -9.42 -3.46
CA LEU A 21 3.62 -8.20 -3.47
C LEU A 21 2.71 -6.99 -3.73
N ILE A 22 2.59 -6.13 -2.73
CA ILE A 22 1.78 -4.91 -2.75
C ILE A 22 2.67 -3.71 -3.02
N GLN A 23 2.37 -2.98 -4.09
CA GLN A 23 3.12 -1.81 -4.55
C GLN A 23 2.28 -0.55 -4.62
N SER A 24 0.97 -0.68 -4.85
CA SER A 24 0.06 0.45 -4.98
C SER A 24 0.06 1.35 -3.75
N LYS A 25 0.02 2.66 -3.99
CA LYS A 25 -0.11 3.66 -2.93
C LYS A 25 -1.37 3.43 -2.10
N THR A 26 -2.44 3.04 -2.76
CA THR A 26 -3.76 2.85 -2.15
C THR A 26 -3.78 1.66 -1.20
N MET A 27 -3.24 0.51 -1.61
CA MET A 27 -3.15 -0.67 -0.75
C MET A 27 -2.20 -0.44 0.43
N LYS A 28 -1.03 0.16 0.19
CA LYS A 28 -0.09 0.52 1.27
C LYS A 28 -0.73 1.46 2.29
N LYS A 29 -1.48 2.48 1.82
CA LYS A 29 -2.21 3.39 2.71
C LYS A 29 -3.30 2.66 3.50
N TRP A 30 -4.04 1.77 2.86
CA TRP A 30 -5.04 0.94 3.52
C TRP A 30 -4.40 0.05 4.59
N MET A 31 -3.22 -0.51 4.36
CA MET A 31 -2.46 -1.30 5.33
C MET A 31 -1.70 -0.43 6.35
N SER A 32 -1.86 0.88 6.32
CA SER A 32 -1.14 1.83 7.20
C SER A 32 0.40 1.71 7.13
N THR A 33 0.93 1.30 5.96
CA THR A 33 2.37 1.05 5.74
C THR A 33 3.02 2.06 4.81
N MET A 34 2.37 3.22 4.61
CA MET A 34 2.85 4.17 3.62
C MET A 34 3.94 5.09 4.17
N LEU A 35 5.19 4.66 4.02
CA LEU A 35 6.41 5.42 4.31
C LEU A 35 7.02 6.10 3.06
N GLY A 36 6.28 6.18 1.96
CA GLY A 36 6.74 6.79 0.71
C GLY A 36 6.78 5.82 -0.48
N SER A 37 7.32 6.29 -1.62
CA SER A 37 7.31 5.53 -2.88
C SER A 37 8.28 4.34 -2.88
N GLY A 38 9.32 4.39 -2.08
CA GLY A 38 10.33 3.32 -1.97
C GLY A 38 9.89 2.10 -1.15
N CYS A 39 8.76 2.22 -0.43
CA CYS A 39 8.24 1.15 0.40
C CYS A 39 7.44 0.13 -0.44
N LYS A 40 7.61 -1.16 -0.16
CA LYS A 40 6.82 -2.28 -0.69
C LYS A 40 6.36 -3.16 0.48
N VAL A 41 5.24 -3.84 0.30
CA VAL A 41 4.75 -4.81 1.29
C VAL A 41 4.68 -6.17 0.62
N LEU A 42 5.23 -7.19 1.27
CA LEU A 42 5.10 -8.58 0.86
C LEU A 42 4.38 -9.34 1.97
N ILE A 43 3.26 -9.96 1.65
CA ILE A 43 2.50 -10.78 2.58
C ILE A 43 2.58 -12.21 2.10
N THR A 44 2.99 -13.12 3.00
CA THR A 44 2.90 -14.57 2.81
C THR A 44 1.69 -15.12 3.57
N GLN A 45 1.39 -16.39 3.41
CA GLN A 45 0.29 -17.00 4.17
C GLN A 45 0.50 -16.97 5.70
N GLN A 46 1.74 -16.79 6.16
CA GLN A 46 2.11 -16.84 7.58
C GLN A 46 2.63 -15.51 8.12
N HIS A 47 3.40 -14.76 7.32
CA HIS A 47 4.09 -13.56 7.75
C HIS A 47 3.82 -12.36 6.83
N GLY A 48 4.16 -11.18 7.34
CA GLY A 48 4.10 -9.95 6.56
C GLY A 48 5.42 -9.18 6.68
N TYR A 49 5.87 -8.61 5.56
CA TYR A 49 7.15 -7.92 5.43
C TYR A 49 6.98 -6.52 4.87
N LEU A 50 7.65 -5.57 5.50
CA LEU A 50 7.77 -4.19 5.02
C LEU A 50 9.17 -4.02 4.42
N ILE A 51 9.24 -3.98 3.10
CA ILE A 51 10.49 -3.81 2.35
C ILE A 51 10.70 -2.32 2.08
N LEU A 52 11.79 -1.75 2.58
CA LEU A 52 12.06 -0.32 2.43
C LEU A 52 13.56 -0.05 2.25
N ASP A 53 13.88 1.13 1.71
CA ASP A 53 15.26 1.59 1.62
C ASP A 53 15.69 2.38 2.88
N GLY A 54 17.00 2.61 3.00
CA GLY A 54 17.59 3.21 4.20
C GLY A 54 17.07 4.60 4.56
N ARG A 55 16.42 5.32 3.63
CA ARG A 55 15.86 6.67 3.89
C ARG A 55 14.69 6.64 4.87
N TYR A 56 13.96 5.53 4.92
CA TYR A 56 12.73 5.39 5.71
C TYR A 56 12.92 4.59 7.00
N ILE A 57 14.15 4.10 7.29
CA ILE A 57 14.38 3.22 8.44
C ILE A 57 14.11 3.89 9.78
N THR A 58 14.45 5.17 9.92
CA THR A 58 14.24 5.91 11.16
C THR A 58 12.75 6.07 11.42
N GLU A 59 12.00 6.55 10.42
CA GLU A 59 10.54 6.69 10.50
C GLU A 59 9.85 5.34 10.75
N ALA A 60 10.30 4.28 10.07
CA ALA A 60 9.74 2.94 10.23
C ALA A 60 9.97 2.35 11.63
N LYS A 61 11.03 2.72 12.33
CA LYS A 61 11.29 2.28 13.71
C LYS A 61 10.44 3.02 14.74
N GLU A 62 9.94 4.20 14.42
CA GLU A 62 9.05 4.98 15.29
C GLU A 62 7.59 4.52 15.17
N ILE A 63 7.26 3.76 14.13
CA ILE A 63 5.91 3.23 13.88
C ILE A 63 5.88 1.75 14.24
N GLU A 64 4.95 1.36 15.09
CA GLU A 64 4.72 -0.04 15.41
C GLU A 64 3.96 -0.71 14.26
N PHE A 65 4.64 -1.60 13.53
CA PHE A 65 4.06 -2.40 12.46
C PHE A 65 3.89 -3.85 12.91
N ASP A 66 2.79 -4.49 12.46
CA ASP A 66 2.63 -5.95 12.53
C ASP A 66 3.38 -6.66 11.37
N LEU A 67 4.46 -6.04 10.87
CA LEU A 67 5.24 -6.47 9.72
C LEU A 67 6.72 -6.48 10.07
N GLU A 68 7.44 -7.49 9.61
CA GLU A 68 8.89 -7.53 9.73
C GLU A 68 9.55 -6.57 8.74
N ILE A 69 10.45 -5.72 9.22
CA ILE A 69 11.16 -4.77 8.38
C ILE A 69 12.33 -5.45 7.67
N ARG A 70 12.33 -5.39 6.34
CA ARG A 70 13.41 -5.85 5.47
C ARG A 70 14.01 -4.68 4.71
N LEU A 71 15.30 -4.45 4.88
CA LEU A 71 16.01 -3.37 4.19
C LEU A 71 16.53 -3.83 2.84
N HIS A 72 16.37 -2.97 1.84
CA HIS A 72 17.15 -3.06 0.62
C HIS A 72 17.96 -1.78 0.43
N ASN A 73 19.19 -1.88 -0.08
CA ASN A 73 20.02 -0.71 -0.32
C ASN A 73 20.61 -0.75 -1.74
N PRO A 74 19.90 -0.16 -2.71
CA PRO A 74 20.34 -0.14 -4.10
C PRO A 74 21.65 0.64 -4.30
N HIS A 75 21.95 1.60 -3.42
CA HIS A 75 23.13 2.46 -3.55
C HIS A 75 24.42 1.80 -3.04
N THR A 76 24.34 0.97 -2.00
CA THR A 76 25.52 0.30 -1.44
C THR A 76 25.70 -1.12 -1.97
N THR A 77 24.62 -1.83 -2.25
CA THR A 77 24.68 -3.23 -2.70
C THR A 77 24.41 -3.40 -4.19
N GLY A 78 23.94 -2.35 -4.89
CA GLY A 78 23.47 -2.43 -6.27
C GLY A 78 22.20 -3.28 -6.45
N LYS A 79 21.64 -3.80 -5.35
CA LYS A 79 20.52 -4.74 -5.37
C LYS A 79 19.19 -4.00 -5.18
N SER A 80 18.27 -4.23 -6.10
CA SER A 80 16.92 -3.66 -6.03
C SER A 80 16.08 -4.30 -4.91
N TYR A 81 14.88 -3.77 -4.65
CA TYR A 81 13.92 -4.36 -3.72
C TYR A 81 13.56 -5.82 -4.09
N LEU A 82 13.67 -6.20 -5.37
CA LEU A 82 13.42 -7.56 -5.84
C LEU A 82 14.35 -8.58 -5.21
N TYR A 83 15.57 -8.18 -4.84
CA TYR A 83 16.48 -9.07 -4.11
C TYR A 83 15.95 -9.39 -2.70
N ALA A 84 15.35 -8.40 -2.01
CA ALA A 84 14.71 -8.66 -0.73
C ALA A 84 13.47 -9.55 -0.89
N VAL A 85 12.67 -9.31 -1.93
CA VAL A 85 11.54 -10.18 -2.29
C VAL A 85 12.01 -11.61 -2.52
N GLU A 86 13.00 -11.81 -3.37
CA GLU A 86 13.57 -13.14 -3.68
C GLU A 86 14.01 -13.89 -2.42
N ASN A 87 14.74 -13.21 -1.54
CA ASN A 87 15.21 -13.82 -0.29
C ASN A 87 14.04 -14.26 0.60
N ILE A 88 13.02 -13.40 0.77
CA ILE A 88 11.84 -13.74 1.57
C ILE A 88 11.09 -14.93 0.97
N LEU A 89 10.87 -14.94 -0.37
CA LEU A 89 10.21 -16.04 -1.04
C LEU A 89 10.96 -17.38 -0.82
N LYS A 90 12.28 -17.36 -0.84
CA LYS A 90 13.13 -18.54 -0.55
C LYS A 90 13.05 -18.95 0.92
N GLU A 91 13.13 -18.00 1.86
CA GLU A 91 13.04 -18.23 3.30
C GLU A 91 11.68 -18.85 3.68
N GLU A 92 10.59 -18.39 3.05
CA GLU A 92 9.21 -18.84 3.27
C GLU A 92 8.81 -20.04 2.37
N HIS A 93 9.73 -20.55 1.55
CA HIS A 93 9.48 -21.67 0.60
C HIS A 93 8.30 -21.42 -0.35
N CYS A 94 8.06 -20.15 -0.74
CA CYS A 94 7.02 -19.78 -1.66
C CYS A 94 7.30 -20.28 -3.08
N GLN A 95 6.27 -20.81 -3.77
CA GLN A 95 6.31 -21.27 -5.15
C GLN A 95 5.49 -20.36 -6.08
N SER A 96 4.67 -19.48 -5.51
CA SER A 96 3.79 -18.59 -6.26
C SER A 96 3.77 -17.18 -5.65
N LEU A 97 3.72 -16.15 -6.52
CA LEU A 97 3.69 -14.74 -6.15
C LEU A 97 2.62 -14.00 -6.93
N GLY A 98 1.63 -13.47 -6.22
CA GLY A 98 0.68 -12.51 -6.76
C GLY A 98 1.29 -11.11 -6.83
N VAL A 99 0.96 -10.34 -7.86
CA VAL A 99 1.36 -8.93 -8.02
C VAL A 99 0.22 -8.11 -8.57
N GLU A 100 0.19 -6.81 -8.24
CA GLU A 100 -0.79 -5.85 -8.77
C GLU A 100 -0.43 -5.49 -10.22
N ALA A 101 -1.20 -5.97 -11.20
CA ALA A 101 -0.89 -5.83 -12.63
C ALA A 101 -0.80 -4.38 -13.08
N SER A 102 -1.67 -3.51 -12.58
CA SER A 102 -1.70 -2.07 -12.88
C SER A 102 -0.52 -1.28 -12.30
N GLU A 103 0.19 -1.83 -11.30
CA GLU A 103 1.28 -1.16 -10.58
C GLU A 103 2.67 -1.65 -11.00
N VAL A 104 2.74 -2.72 -11.77
CA VAL A 104 4.00 -3.32 -12.21
C VAL A 104 4.39 -2.78 -13.57
N LEU A 105 5.53 -2.09 -13.64
CA LEU A 105 6.10 -1.69 -14.93
C LEU A 105 6.62 -2.92 -15.69
N VAL A 106 6.52 -2.89 -17.01
CA VAL A 106 6.98 -4.00 -17.88
C VAL A 106 8.42 -4.43 -17.56
N LYS A 107 9.33 -3.46 -17.35
CA LYS A 107 10.73 -3.76 -16.98
C LYS A 107 10.87 -4.49 -15.65
N ASP A 108 9.97 -4.22 -14.68
CA ASP A 108 10.01 -4.86 -13.37
C ASP A 108 9.30 -6.21 -13.44
N TYR A 109 8.26 -6.35 -14.24
CA TYR A 109 7.63 -7.63 -14.53
C TYR A 109 8.62 -8.62 -15.18
N GLN A 110 9.41 -8.17 -16.16
CA GLN A 110 10.46 -8.98 -16.77
C GLN A 110 11.48 -9.50 -15.75
N LYS A 111 11.80 -8.70 -14.73
CA LYS A 111 12.68 -9.13 -13.63
C LYS A 111 11.96 -10.08 -12.66
N LEU A 112 10.68 -9.85 -12.36
CA LEU A 112 9.88 -10.77 -11.55
C LEU A 112 9.84 -12.14 -12.19
N GLN A 113 9.72 -12.23 -13.51
CA GLN A 113 9.75 -13.49 -14.27
C GLN A 113 11.09 -14.25 -14.19
N THR A 114 12.16 -13.62 -13.71
CA THR A 114 13.45 -14.31 -13.45
C THR A 114 13.52 -14.98 -12.08
N LEU A 115 12.53 -14.75 -11.21
CA LEU A 115 12.42 -15.42 -9.92
C LEU A 115 11.96 -16.87 -10.15
N ASP A 116 12.40 -17.77 -9.29
CA ASP A 116 12.01 -19.18 -9.33
C ASP A 116 10.66 -19.42 -8.63
N VAL A 117 9.63 -18.68 -9.09
CA VAL A 117 8.24 -18.78 -8.60
C VAL A 117 7.26 -18.47 -9.74
N ASP A 118 6.06 -19.00 -9.66
CA ASP A 118 4.98 -18.68 -10.59
C ASP A 118 4.39 -17.31 -10.31
N ILE A 119 4.40 -16.42 -11.31
CA ILE A 119 3.88 -15.05 -11.16
C ILE A 119 2.42 -14.96 -11.62
N HIS A 120 1.55 -14.47 -10.74
CA HIS A 120 0.12 -14.27 -10.99
C HIS A 120 -0.24 -12.79 -10.94
N LEU A 121 -0.99 -12.32 -11.91
CA LEU A 121 -1.41 -10.92 -12.03
C LEU A 121 -2.84 -10.74 -11.51
N PHE A 122 -3.04 -9.74 -10.65
CA PHE A 122 -4.34 -9.40 -10.05
C PHE A 122 -4.55 -7.88 -10.06
N ASP A 123 -5.78 -7.45 -10.18
CA ASP A 123 -6.19 -6.03 -10.03
C ASP A 123 -7.50 -5.91 -9.26
N GLU A 124 -8.61 -6.37 -9.84
CA GLU A 124 -9.93 -6.26 -9.22
C GLU A 124 -10.02 -7.02 -7.91
N GLU A 125 -9.46 -8.22 -7.86
CA GLU A 125 -9.50 -9.08 -6.68
C GLU A 125 -8.79 -8.43 -5.48
N ILE A 126 -7.66 -7.77 -5.73
CA ILE A 126 -6.93 -7.02 -4.69
C ILE A 126 -7.72 -5.77 -4.27
N THR A 127 -8.31 -5.07 -5.25
CA THR A 127 -9.16 -3.90 -4.98
C THR A 127 -10.37 -4.29 -4.13
N ASN A 128 -10.94 -5.47 -4.36
CA ASN A 128 -12.11 -5.99 -3.63
C ASN A 128 -11.85 -6.20 -2.14
N LEU A 129 -10.59 -6.41 -1.72
CA LEU A 129 -10.23 -6.49 -0.29
C LEU A 129 -10.60 -5.24 0.51
N ARG A 130 -10.78 -4.09 -0.15
CA ARG A 130 -11.10 -2.79 0.44
C ARG A 130 -12.52 -2.31 0.20
N ILE A 131 -13.32 -3.05 -0.58
CA ILE A 131 -14.70 -2.63 -0.90
C ILE A 131 -15.55 -2.60 0.35
N VAL A 132 -15.50 -3.65 1.17
CA VAL A 132 -16.21 -3.71 2.44
C VAL A 132 -15.35 -3.05 3.52
N LYS A 133 -15.83 -1.91 4.03
CA LYS A 133 -15.16 -1.12 5.08
C LYS A 133 -15.46 -1.73 6.44
N ASP A 134 -14.45 -1.72 7.31
CA ASP A 134 -14.64 -2.05 8.72
C ASP A 134 -15.20 -0.84 9.51
N ASP A 135 -15.61 -1.10 10.76
CA ASP A 135 -16.22 -0.06 11.60
C ASP A 135 -15.29 1.14 11.83
N SER A 136 -13.99 0.90 11.96
CA SER A 136 -12.98 1.96 12.15
C SER A 136 -12.83 2.82 10.90
N GLU A 137 -12.90 2.21 9.72
CA GLU A 137 -12.87 2.92 8.45
C GLU A 137 -14.15 3.75 8.25
N ILE A 138 -15.31 3.20 8.62
CA ILE A 138 -16.60 3.92 8.57
C ILE A 138 -16.55 5.16 9.49
N VAL A 139 -16.08 5.02 10.72
CA VAL A 139 -15.92 6.15 11.65
C VAL A 139 -14.99 7.22 11.09
N ALA A 140 -13.85 6.82 10.52
CA ALA A 140 -12.91 7.77 9.91
C ALA A 140 -13.52 8.48 8.69
N MET A 141 -14.26 7.76 7.86
CA MET A 141 -14.98 8.34 6.71
C MET A 141 -16.05 9.33 7.16
N GLN A 142 -16.87 8.99 8.15
CA GLN A 142 -17.90 9.88 8.70
C GLN A 142 -17.29 11.16 9.23
N LYS A 143 -16.18 11.07 9.98
CA LYS A 143 -15.45 12.25 10.48
C LYS A 143 -14.96 13.15 9.34
N THR A 144 -14.44 12.55 8.26
CA THR A 144 -13.97 13.30 7.10
C THR A 144 -15.12 13.96 6.35
N ILE A 145 -16.27 13.28 6.22
CA ILE A 145 -17.48 13.83 5.59
C ILE A 145 -17.96 15.03 6.40
N SER A 146 -18.14 14.90 7.73
CA SER A 146 -18.56 16.02 8.58
C SER A 146 -17.64 17.24 8.45
N LEU A 147 -16.31 17.02 8.42
CA LEU A 147 -15.35 18.10 8.22
C LEU A 147 -15.53 18.76 6.84
N THR A 148 -15.78 17.97 5.81
CA THR A 148 -16.02 18.49 4.45
C THR A 148 -17.29 19.33 4.39
N ASP A 149 -18.37 18.88 5.03
CA ASP A 149 -19.64 19.58 5.11
C ASP A 149 -19.48 20.93 5.86
N ASP A 150 -18.74 20.93 6.97
CA ASP A 150 -18.44 22.15 7.73
C ASP A 150 -17.63 23.16 6.90
N VAL A 151 -16.61 22.70 6.18
CA VAL A 151 -15.80 23.57 5.29
C VAL A 151 -16.69 24.11 4.17
N TYR A 152 -17.50 23.25 3.54
CA TYR A 152 -18.41 23.66 2.48
C TYR A 152 -19.40 24.75 2.96
N ALA A 153 -20.01 24.54 4.11
CA ALA A 153 -20.95 25.52 4.70
C ALA A 153 -20.27 26.88 4.96
N LYS A 154 -19.02 26.87 5.46
CA LYS A 154 -18.23 28.10 5.68
C LYS A 154 -17.88 28.80 4.38
N VAL A 155 -17.41 28.06 3.37
CA VAL A 155 -17.03 28.61 2.07
C VAL A 155 -18.23 29.29 1.39
N LEU A 156 -19.41 28.67 1.43
CA LEU A 156 -20.63 29.22 0.84
C LEU A 156 -20.98 30.63 1.40
N GLN A 157 -20.68 30.91 2.67
CA GLN A 157 -20.93 32.22 3.27
C GLN A 157 -20.00 33.34 2.71
N HIS A 158 -18.91 32.95 2.07
CA HIS A 158 -17.90 33.89 1.59
C HIS A 158 -17.91 34.04 0.04
N ILE A 159 -18.60 33.17 -0.67
CA ILE A 159 -18.69 33.26 -2.15
C ILE A 159 -19.50 34.50 -2.55
N ARG A 160 -18.98 35.26 -3.48
CA ARG A 160 -19.64 36.46 -4.05
C ARG A 160 -19.46 36.49 -5.57
N ILE A 161 -20.40 37.11 -6.26
CA ILE A 161 -20.31 37.34 -7.70
C ILE A 161 -19.03 38.15 -8.01
N GLY A 162 -18.27 37.68 -8.98
CA GLY A 162 -17.02 38.30 -9.42
C GLY A 162 -15.76 37.67 -8.79
N MET A 163 -15.89 36.74 -7.84
CA MET A 163 -14.74 35.98 -7.34
C MET A 163 -14.19 35.05 -8.41
N ALA A 164 -12.88 34.97 -8.49
CA ALA A 164 -12.19 34.00 -9.31
C ALA A 164 -12.07 32.64 -8.62
N GLU A 165 -11.94 31.56 -9.39
CA GLU A 165 -11.84 30.17 -8.88
C GLU A 165 -10.71 30.01 -7.85
N TYR A 166 -9.55 30.63 -8.08
CA TYR A 166 -8.41 30.55 -7.15
C TYR A 166 -8.70 31.21 -5.80
N GLU A 167 -9.56 32.24 -5.74
CA GLU A 167 -9.98 32.87 -4.49
C GLU A 167 -10.87 31.94 -3.67
N ILE A 168 -11.78 31.22 -4.34
CA ILE A 168 -12.62 30.20 -3.70
C ILE A 168 -11.75 29.02 -3.23
N SER A 169 -10.80 28.58 -4.05
CA SER A 169 -9.85 27.53 -3.70
C SER A 169 -9.03 27.89 -2.44
N ALA A 170 -8.63 29.15 -2.32
CA ALA A 170 -7.93 29.63 -1.13
C ALA A 170 -8.80 29.55 0.14
N LEU A 171 -10.11 29.85 0.03
CA LEU A 171 -11.04 29.72 1.18
C LEU A 171 -11.20 28.29 1.70
N VAL A 172 -11.00 27.28 0.84
CA VAL A 172 -11.07 25.86 1.24
C VAL A 172 -9.81 25.42 1.99
N GLN A 173 -8.67 26.10 1.78
CA GLN A 173 -7.37 25.72 2.35
C GLN A 173 -7.10 26.36 3.72
N TYR A 174 -7.84 27.41 4.10
CA TYR A 174 -7.74 28.14 5.35
C TYR A 174 -8.98 27.95 6.25
#